data_ec9b0ed60d36ad3baedf8105f3742043
#
_entry.id   ec9b0ed60d36ad3baedf8105f3742043
#
_cell.length_a   1.000
_cell.length_b   1.000
_cell.length_c   1.000
_cell.angle_alpha   90.00
_cell.angle_beta   90.00
_cell.angle_gamma   90.00
#
_symmetry.space_group_name_H-M   'P 1'
#
loop_
_entity.id
_entity.type
_entity.pdbx_description
1 polymer ?
#
loop_
_entity_poly.entity_id
_entity_poly.type
_entity_poly.pdbx_seq_one_letter_code
_entity_poly.pdbx_strand_id
1 'polypeptide(L)'
;MICTESDIGSLVITRVLRVLTVRSGREHWEYENRPSWGLVIRCEGRAVFHCNGKEYVSDPHNVILLPKGCSYSFDVPENGSYILLEFEANNEGRAPLSFPIDNVDRFAKPLRRLEYDRIVGKPNSALEQMHATYEILLSLLSESRLSYVQKDKAQGVERVADYIARHYQNDLTLEQLAARCGISVVYFRKLFTRVIGVSPINYLHRVRTARAAELLQEDSLDVSEIAEQVGYSSVYHFSAMFKKYMGMPPSKYRLLLRRI
;
A
#
# COMPACT_ATOMS: atom_id res chain seq x y z
N MET A 1 -13.01 -23.03 -1.92
CA MET A 1 -11.81 -22.36 -2.43
C MET A 1 -12.00 -20.87 -2.19
N ILE A 2 -11.04 -20.15 -1.63
CA ILE A 2 -11.14 -18.69 -1.44
C ILE A 2 -10.84 -18.08 -2.81
N CYS A 3 -11.70 -17.21 -3.34
CA CYS A 3 -11.44 -16.50 -4.59
C CYS A 3 -10.19 -15.63 -4.41
N THR A 4 -9.23 -15.75 -5.30
CA THR A 4 -7.97 -15.00 -5.30
C THR A 4 -7.93 -14.09 -6.54
N GLU A 5 -7.00 -13.13 -6.58
CA GLU A 5 -6.79 -12.31 -7.78
C GLU A 5 -6.45 -13.15 -9.02
N SER A 6 -5.79 -14.32 -8.83
CA SER A 6 -5.51 -15.25 -9.93
C SER A 6 -6.79 -15.90 -10.50
N ASP A 7 -7.82 -16.08 -9.68
CA ASP A 7 -9.10 -16.62 -10.13
C ASP A 7 -9.87 -15.61 -10.99
N ILE A 8 -9.70 -14.29 -10.73
CA ILE A 8 -10.25 -13.22 -11.57
C ILE A 8 -9.59 -13.22 -12.95
N GLY A 9 -8.29 -13.48 -13.03
CA GLY A 9 -7.55 -13.57 -14.30
C GLY A 9 -8.06 -14.68 -15.23
N SER A 10 -8.79 -15.66 -14.70
CA SER A 10 -9.39 -16.78 -15.44
C SER A 10 -10.90 -16.64 -15.63
N LEU A 11 -11.52 -15.51 -15.21
CA LEU A 11 -12.95 -15.25 -15.38
C LEU A 11 -13.34 -15.19 -16.86
N VAL A 12 -14.31 -16.01 -17.24
CA VAL A 12 -15.01 -15.90 -18.52
C VAL A 12 -16.40 -15.35 -18.27
N ILE A 13 -16.62 -14.09 -18.61
CA ILE A 13 -17.91 -13.42 -18.47
C ILE A 13 -18.81 -13.94 -19.58
N THR A 14 -19.97 -14.49 -19.22
CA THR A 14 -20.94 -15.02 -20.16
C THR A 14 -22.05 -14.02 -20.46
N ARG A 15 -22.37 -13.13 -19.49
CA ARG A 15 -23.44 -12.15 -19.65
C ARG A 15 -23.29 -11.02 -18.63
N VAL A 16 -23.55 -9.79 -19.06
CA VAL A 16 -23.78 -8.65 -18.16
C VAL A 16 -25.29 -8.55 -17.90
N LEU A 17 -25.67 -8.60 -16.63
CA LEU A 17 -27.07 -8.62 -16.23
C LEU A 17 -27.65 -7.21 -16.12
N ARG A 18 -26.94 -6.33 -15.40
CA ARG A 18 -27.38 -4.95 -15.19
C ARG A 18 -26.26 -4.05 -14.68
N VAL A 19 -26.42 -2.76 -14.94
CA VAL A 19 -25.70 -1.67 -14.30
C VAL A 19 -26.72 -0.75 -13.66
N LEU A 20 -26.54 -0.43 -12.38
CA LEU A 20 -27.46 0.39 -11.59
C LEU A 20 -26.68 1.39 -10.74
N THR A 21 -27.11 2.66 -10.80
CA THR A 21 -26.69 3.66 -9.80
C THR A 21 -27.69 3.65 -8.66
N VAL A 22 -27.21 3.36 -7.45
CA VAL A 22 -28.04 3.21 -6.24
C VAL A 22 -27.65 4.29 -5.23
N ARG A 23 -28.66 4.92 -4.61
CA ARG A 23 -28.48 5.73 -3.42
C ARG A 23 -28.76 4.88 -2.20
N SER A 24 -27.81 4.83 -1.26
CA SER A 24 -27.94 4.06 -0.02
C SER A 24 -28.14 4.97 1.17
N GLY A 25 -29.10 4.61 2.02
CA GLY A 25 -29.31 5.16 3.34
C GLY A 25 -28.57 4.35 4.42
N ARG A 26 -28.82 4.67 5.69
CA ARG A 26 -28.34 3.84 6.80
C ARG A 26 -29.17 2.57 6.87
N GLU A 27 -28.61 1.47 6.40
CA GLU A 27 -29.27 0.19 6.22
C GLU A 27 -28.31 -0.93 6.59
N HIS A 28 -28.87 -2.05 7.05
CA HIS A 28 -28.21 -3.33 7.21
C HIS A 28 -28.86 -4.36 6.30
N TRP A 29 -28.05 -5.11 5.57
CA TRP A 29 -28.53 -6.13 4.65
C TRP A 29 -27.71 -7.40 4.79
N GLU A 30 -28.39 -8.54 4.60
CA GLU A 30 -27.77 -9.86 4.56
C GLU A 30 -28.07 -10.52 3.22
N TYR A 31 -27.04 -11.14 2.66
CA TYR A 31 -27.16 -11.92 1.42
C TYR A 31 -26.60 -13.31 1.65
N GLU A 32 -27.42 -14.31 1.33
CA GLU A 32 -27.02 -15.71 1.31
C GLU A 32 -26.85 -16.18 -0.15
N ASN A 33 -25.75 -16.86 -0.43
CA ASN A 33 -25.49 -17.53 -1.70
C ASN A 33 -25.81 -16.63 -2.92
N ARG A 34 -25.06 -15.53 -3.06
CA ARG A 34 -25.25 -14.54 -4.14
C ARG A 34 -25.36 -15.21 -5.51
N PRO A 35 -26.43 -14.91 -6.32
CA PRO A 35 -26.69 -15.63 -7.57
C PRO A 35 -25.79 -15.23 -8.74
N SER A 36 -25.13 -14.07 -8.67
CA SER A 36 -24.31 -13.48 -9.73
C SER A 36 -23.06 -12.80 -9.18
N TRP A 37 -22.09 -12.50 -10.02
CA TRP A 37 -21.00 -11.61 -9.67
C TRP A 37 -21.48 -10.18 -9.57
N GLY A 38 -20.93 -9.41 -8.63
CA GLY A 38 -21.26 -7.99 -8.45
C GLY A 38 -20.01 -7.17 -8.24
N LEU A 39 -19.88 -6.08 -8.97
CA LEU A 39 -18.85 -5.07 -8.75
C LEU A 39 -19.51 -3.82 -8.16
N VAL A 40 -19.07 -3.40 -6.98
CA VAL A 40 -19.56 -2.23 -6.25
C VAL A 40 -18.52 -1.13 -6.31
N ILE A 41 -18.86 -0.04 -7.00
CA ILE A 41 -18.03 1.17 -7.11
C ILE A 41 -18.74 2.28 -6.36
N ARG A 42 -18.28 2.59 -5.15
CA ARG A 42 -18.87 3.64 -4.33
C ARG A 42 -18.33 4.99 -4.72
N CYS A 43 -19.24 5.90 -5.08
CA CYS A 43 -18.91 7.26 -5.49
C CYS A 43 -18.91 8.23 -4.31
N GLU A 44 -19.77 7.96 -3.30
CA GLU A 44 -19.95 8.79 -2.10
C GLU A 44 -20.32 7.93 -0.90
N GLY A 45 -19.95 8.38 0.31
CA GLY A 45 -20.27 7.69 1.56
C GLY A 45 -19.42 6.43 1.77
N ARG A 46 -19.88 5.58 2.69
CA ARG A 46 -19.14 4.38 3.12
C ARG A 46 -20.09 3.23 3.42
N ALA A 47 -19.67 2.01 3.05
CA ALA A 47 -20.27 0.77 3.52
C ALA A 47 -19.17 -0.21 3.97
N VAL A 48 -19.51 -1.11 4.87
CA VAL A 48 -18.61 -2.17 5.36
C VAL A 48 -19.31 -3.51 5.12
N PHE A 49 -18.66 -4.37 4.34
CA PHE A 49 -19.11 -5.72 4.07
C PHE A 49 -18.44 -6.67 5.06
N HIS A 50 -19.19 -7.59 5.65
CA HIS A 50 -18.73 -8.59 6.61
C HIS A 50 -18.87 -9.99 6.01
N CYS A 51 -17.78 -10.72 5.94
CA CYS A 51 -17.76 -12.08 5.42
C CYS A 51 -16.68 -12.91 6.10
N ASN A 52 -17.06 -14.07 6.66
CA ASN A 52 -16.13 -15.01 7.32
C ASN A 52 -15.23 -14.33 8.39
N GLY A 53 -15.82 -13.42 9.20
CA GLY A 53 -15.11 -12.70 10.26
C GLY A 53 -14.13 -11.61 9.76
N LYS A 54 -14.17 -11.26 8.48
CA LYS A 54 -13.39 -10.17 7.89
C LYS A 54 -14.28 -9.03 7.44
N GLU A 55 -13.73 -7.83 7.48
CA GLU A 55 -14.36 -6.61 7.01
C GLU A 55 -13.74 -6.15 5.68
N TYR A 56 -14.59 -5.66 4.77
CA TYR A 56 -14.21 -5.10 3.48
C TYR A 56 -14.88 -3.73 3.34
N VAL A 57 -14.07 -2.68 3.32
CA VAL A 57 -14.57 -1.30 3.22
C VAL A 57 -14.85 -0.94 1.77
N SER A 58 -16.06 -0.44 1.51
CA SER A 58 -16.49 0.15 0.25
C SER A 58 -16.63 1.66 0.43
N ASP A 59 -15.75 2.41 -0.20
CA ASP A 59 -15.69 3.87 -0.20
C ASP A 59 -15.15 4.36 -1.57
N PRO A 60 -14.98 5.68 -1.82
CA PRO A 60 -14.42 6.17 -3.09
C PRO A 60 -12.98 5.73 -3.40
N HIS A 61 -12.30 5.09 -2.46
CA HIS A 61 -10.92 4.60 -2.60
C HIS A 61 -10.83 3.07 -2.70
N ASN A 62 -11.96 2.35 -2.57
CA ASN A 62 -11.97 0.89 -2.59
C ASN A 62 -13.17 0.35 -3.37
N VAL A 63 -12.88 -0.38 -4.44
CA VAL A 63 -13.87 -1.14 -5.21
C VAL A 63 -14.02 -2.54 -4.61
N ILE A 64 -15.27 -2.99 -4.44
CA ILE A 64 -15.57 -4.33 -3.93
C ILE A 64 -16.08 -5.22 -5.06
N LEU A 65 -15.44 -6.36 -5.24
CA LEU A 65 -15.93 -7.43 -6.12
C LEU A 65 -16.55 -8.52 -5.25
N LEU A 66 -17.83 -8.80 -5.50
CA LEU A 66 -18.65 -9.78 -4.80
C LEU A 66 -18.82 -11.01 -5.69
N PRO A 67 -18.20 -12.14 -5.39
CA PRO A 67 -18.33 -13.35 -6.17
C PRO A 67 -19.75 -13.94 -6.13
N LYS A 68 -20.14 -14.64 -7.18
CA LYS A 68 -21.26 -15.58 -7.15
C LYS A 68 -20.99 -16.68 -6.10
N GLY A 69 -22.01 -17.10 -5.35
CA GLY A 69 -21.89 -18.09 -4.27
C GLY A 69 -21.46 -17.52 -2.92
N CYS A 70 -21.09 -16.24 -2.85
CA CYS A 70 -20.66 -15.59 -1.61
C CYS A 70 -21.88 -15.22 -0.74
N SER A 71 -21.76 -15.49 0.57
CA SER A 71 -22.69 -15.00 1.60
C SER A 71 -22.01 -13.92 2.43
N TYR A 72 -22.67 -12.81 2.67
CA TYR A 72 -22.15 -11.65 3.39
C TYR A 72 -23.27 -10.79 3.97
N SER A 73 -22.97 -10.01 4.99
CA SER A 73 -23.78 -8.86 5.40
C SER A 73 -23.05 -7.56 5.08
N PHE A 74 -23.77 -6.45 5.03
CA PHE A 74 -23.14 -5.13 4.95
C PHE A 74 -23.94 -4.08 5.71
N ASP A 75 -23.21 -3.13 6.29
CA ASP A 75 -23.70 -1.95 6.97
C ASP A 75 -23.35 -0.69 6.17
N VAL A 76 -24.22 0.31 6.21
CA VAL A 76 -24.00 1.61 5.58
C VAL A 76 -23.89 2.69 6.66
N PRO A 77 -22.72 2.91 7.27
CA PRO A 77 -22.54 3.95 8.28
C PRO A 77 -22.66 5.38 7.73
N GLU A 78 -22.31 5.58 6.45
CA GLU A 78 -22.37 6.88 5.78
C GLU A 78 -23.19 6.78 4.52
N ASN A 79 -24.25 7.61 4.45
CA ASN A 79 -25.11 7.69 3.26
C ASN A 79 -24.30 8.11 2.02
N GLY A 80 -24.72 7.63 0.85
CA GLY A 80 -24.02 7.97 -0.37
C GLY A 80 -24.61 7.28 -1.60
N SER A 81 -23.79 7.19 -2.64
CA SER A 81 -24.15 6.55 -3.89
C SER A 81 -23.09 5.57 -4.35
N TYR A 82 -23.54 4.50 -5.00
CA TYR A 82 -22.65 3.52 -5.61
C TYR A 82 -23.21 3.02 -6.94
N ILE A 83 -22.35 2.52 -7.79
CA ILE A 83 -22.72 1.83 -9.02
C ILE A 83 -22.52 0.33 -8.77
N LEU A 84 -23.58 -0.43 -9.05
CA LEU A 84 -23.56 -1.89 -9.03
C LEU A 84 -23.56 -2.39 -10.48
N LEU A 85 -22.51 -3.11 -10.85
CA LEU A 85 -22.44 -3.89 -12.08
C LEU A 85 -22.64 -5.36 -11.70
N GLU A 86 -23.66 -6.01 -12.26
CA GLU A 86 -23.90 -7.45 -12.08
C GLU A 86 -23.67 -8.22 -13.38
N PHE A 87 -22.98 -9.37 -13.27
CA PHE A 87 -22.65 -10.21 -14.42
C PHE A 87 -22.58 -11.69 -14.05
N GLU A 88 -22.72 -12.55 -15.03
CA GLU A 88 -22.49 -14.00 -14.94
C GLU A 88 -21.10 -14.34 -15.43
N ALA A 89 -20.45 -15.29 -14.76
CA ALA A 89 -19.15 -15.84 -15.16
C ALA A 89 -19.06 -17.33 -14.83
N ASN A 90 -18.03 -17.97 -15.38
CA ASN A 90 -17.82 -19.42 -15.34
C ASN A 90 -17.43 -20.01 -13.99
N ASN A 91 -17.11 -19.18 -13.00
CA ASN A 91 -16.67 -19.64 -11.68
C ASN A 91 -17.44 -18.94 -10.53
N GLU A 92 -17.15 -19.37 -9.32
CA GLU A 92 -17.75 -18.90 -8.07
C GLU A 92 -16.66 -18.57 -7.05
N GLY A 93 -17.01 -17.80 -6.03
CA GLY A 93 -16.09 -17.48 -4.94
C GLY A 93 -16.81 -17.38 -3.60
N ARG A 94 -16.05 -17.48 -2.49
CA ARG A 94 -16.61 -17.57 -1.14
C ARG A 94 -16.45 -16.32 -0.30
N ALA A 95 -15.72 -15.33 -0.78
CA ALA A 95 -15.48 -14.11 -0.03
C ALA A 95 -15.29 -12.91 -0.99
N PRO A 96 -15.69 -11.69 -0.57
CA PRO A 96 -15.44 -10.47 -1.32
C PRO A 96 -13.94 -10.24 -1.55
N LEU A 97 -13.64 -9.48 -2.61
CA LEU A 97 -12.30 -8.96 -2.89
C LEU A 97 -12.36 -7.43 -2.89
N SER A 98 -11.36 -6.80 -2.29
CA SER A 98 -11.25 -5.34 -2.22
C SER A 98 -10.05 -4.87 -3.03
N PHE A 99 -10.26 -3.88 -3.89
CA PHE A 99 -9.26 -3.27 -4.75
C PHE A 99 -9.12 -1.80 -4.38
N PRO A 100 -7.97 -1.37 -3.82
CA PRO A 100 -7.69 0.03 -3.62
C PRO A 100 -7.53 0.74 -4.97
N ILE A 101 -8.13 1.93 -5.09
CA ILE A 101 -8.10 2.75 -6.30
C ILE A 101 -7.75 4.20 -5.95
N ASP A 102 -7.04 4.88 -6.87
CA ASP A 102 -6.67 6.29 -6.70
C ASP A 102 -7.76 7.25 -7.23
N ASN A 103 -8.55 6.81 -8.21
CA ASN A 103 -9.54 7.65 -8.89
C ASN A 103 -10.81 6.85 -9.24
N VAL A 104 -11.86 7.07 -8.48
CA VAL A 104 -13.16 6.40 -8.67
C VAL A 104 -13.81 6.70 -10.03
N ASP A 105 -13.62 7.90 -10.56
CA ASP A 105 -14.22 8.32 -11.83
C ASP A 105 -13.74 7.49 -13.03
N ARG A 106 -12.53 6.97 -12.97
CA ARG A 106 -11.99 6.08 -14.00
C ARG A 106 -12.85 4.85 -14.18
N PHE A 107 -13.40 4.33 -13.10
CA PHE A 107 -14.25 3.13 -13.07
C PHE A 107 -15.74 3.46 -13.17
N ALA A 108 -16.18 4.57 -12.58
CA ALA A 108 -17.57 4.97 -12.54
C ALA A 108 -18.10 5.50 -13.89
N LYS A 109 -17.29 6.31 -14.61
CA LYS A 109 -17.71 6.94 -15.90
C LYS A 109 -18.13 5.94 -16.97
N PRO A 110 -17.35 4.86 -17.26
CA PRO A 110 -17.76 3.85 -18.25
C PRO A 110 -19.10 3.20 -17.89
N LEU A 111 -19.32 2.86 -16.61
CA LEU A 111 -20.55 2.23 -16.17
C LEU A 111 -21.77 3.18 -16.23
N ARG A 112 -21.60 4.44 -15.83
CA ARG A 112 -22.65 5.46 -15.97
C ARG A 112 -23.05 5.65 -17.44
N ARG A 113 -22.09 5.57 -18.35
CA ARG A 113 -22.39 5.63 -19.79
C ARG A 113 -23.22 4.42 -20.23
N LEU A 114 -22.85 3.20 -19.83
CA LEU A 114 -23.63 1.99 -20.15
C LEU A 114 -25.05 2.06 -19.58
N GLU A 115 -25.22 2.55 -18.35
CA GLU A 115 -26.51 2.74 -17.71
C GLU A 115 -27.36 3.77 -18.49
N TYR A 116 -26.77 4.93 -18.83
CA TYR A 116 -27.44 5.97 -19.63
C TYR A 116 -27.88 5.46 -21.01
N ASP A 117 -26.97 4.81 -21.75
CA ASP A 117 -27.24 4.29 -23.10
C ASP A 117 -28.41 3.28 -23.09
N ARG A 118 -28.52 2.49 -22.00
CA ARG A 118 -29.66 1.59 -21.78
C ARG A 118 -30.97 2.37 -21.51
N ILE A 119 -30.92 3.40 -20.66
CA ILE A 119 -32.11 4.20 -20.30
C ILE A 119 -32.67 4.93 -21.54
N VAL A 120 -31.80 5.47 -22.39
CA VAL A 120 -32.24 6.19 -23.63
C VAL A 120 -32.52 5.25 -24.81
N GLY A 121 -32.47 3.92 -24.61
CA GLY A 121 -32.80 2.93 -25.63
C GLY A 121 -31.75 2.80 -26.75
N LYS A 122 -30.51 3.26 -26.54
CA LYS A 122 -29.44 2.96 -27.50
C LYS A 122 -29.13 1.46 -27.48
N PRO A 123 -28.98 0.84 -28.64
CA PRO A 123 -28.57 -0.56 -28.70
C PRO A 123 -27.13 -0.70 -28.20
N ASN A 124 -26.98 -1.12 -26.96
CA ASN A 124 -25.69 -1.59 -26.45
C ASN A 124 -25.59 -3.07 -26.80
N SER A 125 -24.64 -3.40 -27.63
CA SER A 125 -24.38 -4.81 -27.92
C SER A 125 -23.89 -5.50 -26.65
N ALA A 126 -24.23 -6.78 -26.49
CA ALA A 126 -23.70 -7.60 -25.39
C ALA A 126 -22.15 -7.56 -25.34
N LEU A 127 -21.52 -7.44 -26.51
CA LEU A 127 -20.06 -7.34 -26.64
C LEU A 127 -19.52 -6.04 -26.03
N GLU A 128 -20.18 -4.89 -26.22
CA GLU A 128 -19.73 -3.62 -25.63
C GLU A 128 -19.82 -3.65 -24.10
N GLN A 129 -20.88 -4.23 -23.56
CA GLN A 129 -21.04 -4.41 -22.11
C GLN A 129 -19.97 -5.34 -21.53
N MET A 130 -19.69 -6.47 -22.20
CA MET A 130 -18.63 -7.40 -21.80
C MET A 130 -17.25 -6.75 -21.90
N HIS A 131 -16.97 -6.04 -22.98
CA HIS A 131 -15.72 -5.31 -23.18
C HIS A 131 -15.46 -4.32 -22.03
N ALA A 132 -16.45 -3.45 -21.71
CA ALA A 132 -16.31 -2.50 -20.60
C ALA A 132 -16.12 -3.20 -19.24
N THR A 133 -16.78 -4.34 -19.02
CA THR A 133 -16.62 -5.12 -17.78
C THR A 133 -15.20 -5.69 -17.69
N TYR A 134 -14.67 -6.27 -18.77
CA TYR A 134 -13.29 -6.76 -18.81
C TYR A 134 -12.26 -5.64 -18.65
N GLU A 135 -12.45 -4.48 -19.29
CA GLU A 135 -11.56 -3.32 -19.11
C GLU A 135 -11.47 -2.89 -17.65
N ILE A 136 -12.60 -2.83 -16.95
CA ILE A 136 -12.65 -2.48 -15.54
C ILE A 136 -11.90 -3.52 -14.71
N LEU A 137 -12.19 -4.82 -14.89
CA LEU A 137 -11.53 -5.90 -14.14
C LEU A 137 -10.02 -5.93 -14.38
N LEU A 138 -9.56 -5.77 -15.63
CA LEU A 138 -8.14 -5.69 -15.98
C LEU A 138 -7.46 -4.47 -15.33
N SER A 139 -8.14 -3.33 -15.31
CA SER A 139 -7.64 -2.12 -14.65
C SER A 139 -7.48 -2.33 -13.15
N LEU A 140 -8.47 -2.93 -12.47
CA LEU A 140 -8.40 -3.25 -11.04
C LEU A 140 -7.26 -4.22 -10.73
N LEU A 141 -7.09 -5.28 -11.52
CA LEU A 141 -5.99 -6.23 -11.35
C LEU A 141 -4.61 -5.58 -11.57
N SER A 142 -4.50 -4.66 -12.52
CA SER A 142 -3.23 -3.96 -12.76
C SER A 142 -2.89 -3.00 -11.63
N GLU A 143 -3.86 -2.26 -11.09
CA GLU A 143 -3.66 -1.38 -9.92
C GLU A 143 -3.30 -2.17 -8.66
N SER A 144 -3.97 -3.29 -8.41
CA SER A 144 -3.66 -4.18 -7.29
C SER A 144 -2.22 -4.71 -7.37
N ARG A 145 -1.77 -5.18 -8.55
CA ARG A 145 -0.38 -5.63 -8.75
C ARG A 145 0.64 -4.51 -8.54
N LEU A 146 0.36 -3.31 -9.02
CA LEU A 146 1.23 -2.14 -8.82
C LEU A 146 1.31 -1.76 -7.34
N SER A 147 0.18 -1.74 -6.64
CA SER A 147 0.09 -1.48 -5.21
C SER A 147 0.85 -2.55 -4.40
N TYR A 148 0.70 -3.84 -4.73
CA TYR A 148 1.42 -4.92 -4.09
C TYR A 148 2.95 -4.80 -4.28
N VAL A 149 3.40 -4.55 -5.51
CA VAL A 149 4.84 -4.36 -5.82
C VAL A 149 5.41 -3.13 -5.10
N GLN A 150 4.65 -2.04 -5.01
CA GLN A 150 5.08 -0.85 -4.26
C GLN A 150 5.15 -1.12 -2.76
N LYS A 151 4.17 -1.83 -2.20
CA LYS A 151 4.15 -2.21 -0.79
C LYS A 151 5.28 -3.18 -0.43
N ASP A 152 5.55 -4.17 -1.27
CA ASP A 152 6.69 -5.09 -1.08
C ASP A 152 8.03 -4.36 -1.13
N LYS A 153 8.21 -3.43 -2.08
CA LYS A 153 9.41 -2.59 -2.15
C LYS A 153 9.55 -1.65 -0.95
N ALA A 154 8.46 -1.09 -0.43
CA ALA A 154 8.48 -0.27 0.77
C ALA A 154 8.90 -1.09 2.00
N GLN A 155 8.34 -2.30 2.18
CA GLN A 155 8.78 -3.23 3.21
C GLN A 155 10.25 -3.67 3.02
N GLY A 156 10.70 -3.82 1.77
CA GLY A 156 12.10 -4.03 1.45
C GLY A 156 13.01 -2.92 1.99
N VAL A 157 12.59 -1.67 1.82
CA VAL A 157 13.31 -0.50 2.37
C VAL A 157 13.33 -0.50 3.90
N GLU A 158 12.23 -0.83 4.56
CA GLU A 158 12.18 -0.94 6.03
C GLU A 158 13.15 -2.02 6.54
N ARG A 159 13.16 -3.20 5.91
CA ARG A 159 14.16 -4.25 6.22
C ARG A 159 15.60 -3.78 6.02
N VAL A 160 15.87 -2.94 5.02
CA VAL A 160 17.21 -2.35 4.80
C VAL A 160 17.53 -1.29 5.85
N ALA A 161 16.57 -0.49 6.32
CA ALA A 161 16.80 0.43 7.44
C ALA A 161 17.17 -0.32 8.72
N ASP A 162 16.49 -1.43 9.03
CA ASP A 162 16.83 -2.32 10.14
C ASP A 162 18.24 -2.94 9.97
N TYR A 163 18.56 -3.32 8.73
CA TYR A 163 19.91 -3.82 8.42
C TYR A 163 20.97 -2.77 8.68
N ILE A 164 20.79 -1.53 8.24
CA ILE A 164 21.70 -0.41 8.54
C ILE A 164 21.84 -0.24 10.06
N ALA A 165 20.74 -0.27 10.80
CA ALA A 165 20.75 -0.10 12.26
C ALA A 165 21.49 -1.21 13.01
N ARG A 166 21.60 -2.42 12.45
CA ARG A 166 22.33 -3.55 13.03
C ARG A 166 23.79 -3.65 12.56
N HIS A 167 24.09 -3.10 11.37
CA HIS A 167 25.41 -3.24 10.72
C HIS A 167 26.09 -1.89 10.45
N TYR A 168 25.73 -0.84 11.21
CA TYR A 168 26.21 0.53 11.03
C TYR A 168 27.73 0.68 11.10
N GLN A 169 28.42 -0.21 11.78
CA GLN A 169 29.88 -0.22 11.92
C GLN A 169 30.58 -0.52 10.59
N ASN A 170 29.92 -1.27 9.70
CA ASN A 170 30.49 -1.73 8.44
C ASN A 170 30.49 -0.61 7.39
N ASP A 171 31.35 -0.76 6.38
CA ASP A 171 31.34 0.12 5.21
C ASP A 171 30.17 -0.28 4.29
N LEU A 172 29.04 0.42 4.45
CA LEU A 172 27.80 0.16 3.73
C LEU A 172 27.70 1.10 2.53
N THR A 173 27.73 0.52 1.31
CA THR A 173 27.55 1.29 0.07
C THR A 173 26.09 1.34 -0.37
N LEU A 174 25.73 2.37 -1.14
CA LEU A 174 24.39 2.50 -1.69
C LEU A 174 24.04 1.34 -2.63
N GLU A 175 25.04 0.83 -3.35
CA GLU A 175 24.92 -0.31 -4.27
C GLU A 175 24.54 -1.59 -3.52
N GLN A 176 25.23 -1.87 -2.42
CA GLN A 176 24.93 -3.02 -1.56
C GLN A 176 23.52 -2.93 -0.95
N LEU A 177 23.13 -1.74 -0.48
CA LEU A 177 21.82 -1.52 0.13
C LEU A 177 20.68 -1.61 -0.92
N ALA A 178 20.87 -1.07 -2.11
CA ALA A 178 19.91 -1.15 -3.20
C ALA A 178 19.73 -2.59 -3.73
N ALA A 179 20.84 -3.34 -3.82
CA ALA A 179 20.82 -4.75 -4.23
C ALA A 179 19.98 -5.62 -3.27
N ARG A 180 19.97 -5.33 -1.96
CA ARG A 180 19.11 -6.02 -0.97
C ARG A 180 17.61 -5.81 -1.20
N CYS A 181 17.24 -4.72 -1.85
CA CYS A 181 15.87 -4.45 -2.27
C CYS A 181 15.57 -4.93 -3.70
N GLY A 182 16.58 -5.42 -4.46
CA GLY A 182 16.42 -5.81 -5.86
C GLY A 182 16.05 -4.66 -6.79
N ILE A 183 16.50 -3.42 -6.50
CA ILE A 183 16.17 -2.20 -7.25
C ILE A 183 17.42 -1.38 -7.57
N SER A 184 17.31 -0.47 -8.57
CA SER A 184 18.41 0.44 -8.90
C SER A 184 18.71 1.42 -7.77
N VAL A 185 19.98 1.87 -7.66
CA VAL A 185 20.44 2.84 -6.63
C VAL A 185 19.64 4.14 -6.67
N VAL A 186 19.32 4.64 -7.86
CA VAL A 186 18.55 5.87 -8.04
C VAL A 186 17.13 5.72 -7.48
N TYR A 187 16.48 4.62 -7.78
CA TYR A 187 15.14 4.33 -7.27
C TYR A 187 15.15 4.05 -5.77
N PHE A 188 16.14 3.30 -5.27
CA PHE A 188 16.35 3.03 -3.84
C PHE A 188 16.45 4.33 -3.03
N ARG A 189 17.30 5.27 -3.45
CA ARG A 189 17.46 6.57 -2.76
C ARG A 189 16.13 7.33 -2.64
N LYS A 190 15.35 7.40 -3.74
CA LYS A 190 14.04 8.06 -3.75
C LYS A 190 13.04 7.37 -2.84
N LEU A 191 12.96 6.04 -2.94
CA LEU A 191 12.02 5.24 -2.16
C LEU A 191 12.36 5.25 -0.67
N PHE A 192 13.65 5.07 -0.31
CA PHE A 192 14.12 5.12 1.06
C PHE A 192 13.81 6.48 1.70
N THR A 193 14.08 7.58 0.99
CA THR A 193 13.77 8.93 1.51
C THR A 193 12.27 9.13 1.70
N ARG A 194 11.44 8.56 0.82
CA ARG A 194 9.98 8.62 0.95
C ARG A 194 9.46 7.82 2.15
N VAL A 195 9.98 6.62 2.38
CA VAL A 195 9.53 5.69 3.43
C VAL A 195 10.10 6.09 4.80
N ILE A 196 11.40 6.39 4.88
CA ILE A 196 12.12 6.65 6.15
C ILE A 196 12.20 8.14 6.49
N GLY A 197 11.91 9.03 5.52
CA GLY A 197 11.94 10.49 5.71
C GLY A 197 13.32 11.12 5.54
N VAL A 198 14.39 10.33 5.43
CA VAL A 198 15.77 10.82 5.22
C VAL A 198 16.52 9.93 4.24
N SER A 199 17.59 10.47 3.61
CA SER A 199 18.39 9.65 2.68
C SER A 199 19.11 8.50 3.40
N PRO A 200 19.43 7.38 2.71
CA PRO A 200 20.09 6.21 3.31
C PRO A 200 21.40 6.57 4.04
N ILE A 201 22.24 7.40 3.42
CA ILE A 201 23.51 7.83 4.01
C ILE A 201 23.30 8.72 5.25
N ASN A 202 22.34 9.63 5.20
CA ASN A 202 21.99 10.44 6.37
C ASN A 202 21.40 9.58 7.50
N TYR A 203 20.64 8.54 7.16
CA TYR A 203 20.14 7.57 8.13
C TYR A 203 21.29 6.81 8.81
N LEU A 204 22.26 6.30 8.03
CA LEU A 204 23.48 5.66 8.57
C LEU A 204 24.23 6.60 9.53
N HIS A 205 24.45 7.86 9.14
CA HIS A 205 25.10 8.83 10.01
C HIS A 205 24.33 9.09 11.30
N ARG A 206 22.99 9.16 11.24
CA ARG A 206 22.15 9.31 12.45
C ARG A 206 22.32 8.12 13.40
N VAL A 207 22.27 6.89 12.87
CA VAL A 207 22.47 5.68 13.67
C VAL A 207 23.85 5.67 14.32
N ARG A 208 24.92 5.93 13.55
CA ARG A 208 26.30 6.01 14.07
C ARG A 208 26.44 7.07 15.17
N THR A 209 25.85 8.24 14.95
CA THR A 209 25.90 9.35 15.93
C THR A 209 25.16 9.00 17.21
N ALA A 210 23.99 8.37 17.11
CA ALA A 210 23.23 7.94 18.29
C ALA A 210 24.01 6.90 19.11
N ARG A 211 24.62 5.92 18.44
CA ARG A 211 25.48 4.92 19.12
C ARG A 211 26.75 5.53 19.73
N ALA A 212 27.36 6.49 19.05
CA ALA A 212 28.50 7.23 19.62
C ALA A 212 28.12 8.03 20.88
N ALA A 213 26.91 8.60 20.91
CA ALA A 213 26.41 9.32 22.08
C ALA A 213 26.24 8.41 23.30
N GLU A 214 25.83 7.14 23.08
CA GLU A 214 25.76 6.11 24.13
C GLU A 214 27.17 5.75 24.63
N LEU A 215 28.13 5.50 23.73
CA LEU A 215 29.54 5.16 24.10
C LEU A 215 30.28 6.32 24.79
N LEU A 216 29.90 7.58 24.49
CA LEU A 216 30.49 8.75 25.16
C LEU A 216 30.13 8.86 26.65
N GLN A 217 29.14 8.10 27.12
CA GLN A 217 28.77 8.00 28.54
C GLN A 217 29.77 7.13 29.30
N GLU A 218 30.50 6.25 28.62
CA GLU A 218 31.51 5.41 29.20
C GLU A 218 32.86 6.13 29.19
N ASP A 219 33.57 6.15 30.34
CA ASP A 219 34.87 6.82 30.46
C ASP A 219 36.05 6.00 29.92
N SER A 220 35.82 4.74 29.54
CA SER A 220 36.84 3.77 29.14
C SER A 220 37.40 3.99 27.74
N LEU A 221 36.63 4.66 26.84
CA LEU A 221 37.03 4.84 25.44
C LEU A 221 37.36 6.31 25.12
N ASP A 222 38.40 6.52 24.33
CA ASP A 222 38.67 7.85 23.80
C ASP A 222 37.78 8.19 22.58
N VAL A 223 37.79 9.45 22.10
CA VAL A 223 36.96 9.90 20.98
C VAL A 223 37.37 9.23 19.67
N SER A 224 38.64 8.86 19.51
CA SER A 224 39.15 8.19 18.30
C SER A 224 38.71 6.74 18.26
N GLU A 225 38.76 6.03 19.38
CA GLU A 225 38.28 4.66 19.54
C GLU A 225 36.76 4.57 19.29
N ILE A 226 36.00 5.53 19.82
CA ILE A 226 34.56 5.60 19.55
C ILE A 226 34.29 5.83 18.06
N ALA A 227 35.02 6.73 17.40
CA ALA A 227 34.86 6.98 15.96
C ALA A 227 35.05 5.69 15.15
N GLU A 228 36.09 4.91 15.47
CA GLU A 228 36.38 3.62 14.83
C GLU A 228 35.28 2.61 15.11
N GLN A 229 34.88 2.44 16.37
CA GLN A 229 33.82 1.49 16.75
C GLN A 229 32.48 1.77 16.09
N VAL A 230 32.15 3.03 15.82
CA VAL A 230 30.90 3.37 15.10
C VAL A 230 31.06 3.44 13.58
N GLY A 231 32.23 3.03 13.04
CA GLY A 231 32.48 2.84 11.62
C GLY A 231 32.97 4.06 10.86
N TYR A 232 33.61 5.03 11.52
CA TYR A 232 34.32 6.12 10.85
C TYR A 232 35.81 5.84 10.76
N SER A 233 36.35 5.95 9.55
CA SER A 233 37.81 5.85 9.29
C SER A 233 38.58 7.12 9.66
N SER A 234 37.88 8.23 9.96
CA SER A 234 38.48 9.52 10.32
C SER A 234 37.73 10.16 11.49
N VAL A 235 38.48 10.44 12.56
CA VAL A 235 37.96 11.15 13.75
C VAL A 235 37.50 12.57 13.41
N TYR A 236 38.11 13.20 12.41
CA TYR A 236 37.65 14.54 11.94
C TYR A 236 36.29 14.49 11.28
N HIS A 237 36.10 13.51 10.40
CA HIS A 237 34.79 13.28 9.75
C HIS A 237 33.71 12.89 10.79
N PHE A 238 34.05 12.01 11.72
CA PHE A 238 33.19 11.67 12.85
C PHE A 238 32.78 12.91 13.63
N SER A 239 33.75 13.73 14.10
CA SER A 239 33.47 14.92 14.89
C SER A 239 32.59 15.95 14.16
N ALA A 240 32.78 16.11 12.85
CA ALA A 240 31.94 16.97 12.01
C ALA A 240 30.50 16.44 11.92
N MET A 241 30.31 15.15 11.70
CA MET A 241 28.98 14.52 11.63
C MET A 241 28.30 14.51 13.00
N PHE A 242 29.02 14.19 14.06
CA PHE A 242 28.49 14.25 15.43
C PHE A 242 28.00 15.66 15.78
N LYS A 243 28.81 16.70 15.50
CA LYS A 243 28.42 18.10 15.71
C LYS A 243 27.18 18.46 14.87
N LYS A 244 27.09 17.97 13.63
CA LYS A 244 25.95 18.24 12.75
C LYS A 244 24.64 17.69 13.33
N TYR A 245 24.65 16.49 13.92
CA TYR A 245 23.43 15.83 14.40
C TYR A 245 23.13 16.10 15.89
N MET A 246 24.17 16.31 16.73
CA MET A 246 24.02 16.54 18.17
C MET A 246 24.18 18.00 18.57
N GLY A 247 24.48 18.90 17.61
CA GLY A 247 24.62 20.35 17.86
C GLY A 247 25.98 20.75 18.46
N MET A 248 26.82 19.80 18.95
CA MET A 248 28.10 20.07 19.57
C MET A 248 29.12 18.97 19.31
N PRO A 249 30.46 19.25 19.41
CA PRO A 249 31.49 18.23 19.23
C PRO A 249 31.42 17.11 20.28
N PRO A 250 31.93 15.87 19.97
CA PRO A 250 31.91 14.73 20.90
C PRO A 250 32.56 15.03 22.26
N SER A 251 33.73 15.71 22.28
CA SER A 251 34.43 16.07 23.52
C SER A 251 33.62 16.98 24.43
N LYS A 252 32.92 17.97 23.84
CA LYS A 252 32.04 18.86 24.59
C LYS A 252 30.80 18.13 25.12
N TYR A 253 30.24 17.20 24.31
CA TYR A 253 29.12 16.36 24.70
C TYR A 253 29.48 15.49 25.92
N ARG A 254 30.64 14.82 25.92
CA ARG A 254 31.17 14.06 27.07
C ARG A 254 31.29 14.91 28.34
N LEU A 255 31.84 16.14 28.23
CA LEU A 255 31.97 17.04 29.37
C LEU A 255 30.61 17.43 29.98
N LEU A 256 29.57 17.56 29.18
CA LEU A 256 28.24 17.82 29.69
C LEU A 256 27.66 16.63 30.45
N LEU A 257 27.86 15.39 29.96
CA LEU A 257 27.41 14.17 30.64
C LEU A 257 28.02 13.97 32.01
N ARG A 258 29.31 14.35 32.19
CA ARG A 258 30.00 14.28 33.48
C ARG A 258 29.55 15.31 34.53
N ARG A 259 28.75 16.28 34.13
CA ARG A 259 28.24 17.35 35.04
C ARG A 259 26.84 17.08 35.56
N ILE A 260 26.19 16.02 35.07
CA ILE A 260 24.90 15.54 35.52
C ILE A 260 25.10 14.37 36.50
#